data_60820c2a7ebe6ae8d28a075b82a32489
#
_entry.id   60820c2a7ebe6ae8d28a075b82a32489
#
_cell.length_a   1.000
_cell.length_b   1.000
_cell.length_c   1.000
_cell.angle_alpha   90.00
_cell.angle_beta   90.00
_cell.angle_gamma   90.00
#
_symmetry.space_group_name_H-M   'P 1'
#
loop_
_entity.id
_entity.type
_entity.pdbx_description
1 polymer ?
#
loop_
_entity_poly.entity_id
_entity_poly.type
_entity_poly.pdbx_seq_one_letter_code
_entity_poly.pdbx_strand_id
1 'polypeptide(L)'
;MALEDKILVAVDASDRCMETIKHITQRDPFQKKHLVLYHVFITLPDFYWDIEMEPQSRGAVAHVRAWETAKKNEIEQFMEKAQQILRDAGFPKEGVTVKIKQSEKGIARDIVEEAKDGYLAVIISRSGEGELPEPFLGTNATKVIQNLSFVPVFIAGKRLPGKNILVAMDRSEGAMRAVDFVGELMGGHDFKVTLLHVIRNGEQLKPGPSYKPLPEEDFQTEEQKMQAVFDEAKRRLIDHGFKSDHVTRKVIAGVLSRPRAIVQEAEQGGYSPIVIGRRGLSKFQEFFMGSVSNQVIQLGVEQAVWVVT
;
A
#
# COMPACT_ATOMS: atom_id res chain seq x y z
N MET A 1 4.80 8.34 -20.76
CA MET A 1 6.04 7.71 -20.23
C MET A 1 5.67 6.28 -19.90
N ALA A 2 6.36 5.29 -20.45
CA ALA A 2 6.12 3.90 -20.05
C ALA A 2 6.42 3.80 -18.54
N LEU A 3 5.49 3.22 -17.76
CA LEU A 3 5.74 2.92 -16.35
C LEU A 3 7.01 2.07 -16.25
N GLU A 4 7.90 2.39 -15.33
CA GLU A 4 9.06 1.53 -15.09
C GLU A 4 8.58 0.17 -14.59
N ASP A 5 9.18 -0.91 -15.09
CA ASP A 5 8.73 -2.28 -14.77
C ASP A 5 9.25 -2.78 -13.41
N LYS A 6 9.81 -1.88 -12.58
CA LYS A 6 10.37 -2.23 -11.26
C LYS A 6 9.40 -1.97 -10.13
N ILE A 7 9.29 -2.89 -9.20
CA ILE A 7 8.55 -2.73 -7.94
C ILE A 7 9.53 -2.90 -6.78
N LEU A 8 9.55 -1.91 -5.89
CA LEU A 8 10.33 -1.96 -4.65
C LEU A 8 9.52 -2.69 -3.58
N VAL A 9 10.07 -3.75 -3.02
CA VAL A 9 9.49 -4.48 -1.89
C VAL A 9 10.34 -4.20 -0.66
N ALA A 10 9.84 -3.37 0.27
CA ALA A 10 10.54 -3.09 1.51
C ALA A 10 10.43 -4.30 2.45
N VAL A 11 11.59 -4.86 2.79
CA VAL A 11 11.73 -6.10 3.56
C VAL A 11 12.29 -5.79 4.93
N ASP A 12 11.63 -6.29 5.98
CA ASP A 12 12.08 -6.15 7.39
C ASP A 12 12.42 -7.50 8.05
N ALA A 13 12.45 -8.57 7.26
CA ALA A 13 12.69 -9.95 7.68
C ALA A 13 11.68 -10.54 8.67
N SER A 14 10.54 -9.90 8.89
CA SER A 14 9.46 -10.43 9.73
C SER A 14 8.62 -11.51 9.03
N ASP A 15 7.90 -12.32 9.81
CA ASP A 15 6.93 -13.29 9.28
C ASP A 15 5.85 -12.61 8.43
N ARG A 16 5.39 -11.42 8.82
CA ARG A 16 4.43 -10.63 8.03
C ARG A 16 5.01 -10.19 6.68
N CYS A 17 6.29 -9.86 6.63
CA CYS A 17 6.95 -9.58 5.37
C CYS A 17 6.98 -10.82 4.48
N MET A 18 7.23 -12.01 5.05
CA MET A 18 7.18 -13.26 4.32
C MET A 18 5.77 -13.56 3.78
N GLU A 19 4.71 -13.28 4.54
CA GLU A 19 3.34 -13.36 4.04
C GLU A 19 3.10 -12.36 2.90
N THR A 20 3.64 -11.15 3.00
CA THR A 20 3.57 -10.16 1.90
C THR A 20 4.23 -10.70 0.62
N ILE A 21 5.40 -11.34 0.71
CA ILE A 21 6.05 -12.00 -0.43
C ILE A 21 5.14 -13.07 -1.04
N LYS A 22 4.53 -13.93 -0.22
CA LYS A 22 3.57 -14.93 -0.69
C LYS A 22 2.35 -14.30 -1.37
N HIS A 23 1.85 -13.15 -0.87
CA HIS A 23 0.75 -12.42 -1.50
C HIS A 23 1.11 -11.89 -2.89
N ILE A 24 2.36 -11.47 -3.10
CA ILE A 24 2.85 -11.02 -4.41
C ILE A 24 2.78 -12.17 -5.43
N THR A 25 3.09 -13.41 -5.01
CA THR A 25 3.09 -14.58 -5.91
C THR A 25 1.71 -14.92 -6.47
N GLN A 26 0.63 -14.47 -5.82
CA GLN A 26 -0.76 -14.77 -6.22
C GLN A 26 -1.29 -13.83 -7.32
N ARG A 27 -0.47 -12.92 -7.86
CA ARG A 27 -0.89 -11.92 -8.84
C ARG A 27 -0.10 -12.01 -10.13
N ASP A 28 -0.76 -12.49 -11.19
CA ASP A 28 -0.18 -12.60 -12.54
C ASP A 28 0.53 -11.32 -13.03
N PRO A 29 -0.02 -10.10 -12.85
CA PRO A 29 0.64 -8.90 -13.34
C PRO A 29 2.02 -8.66 -12.72
N PHE A 30 2.24 -9.10 -11.49
CA PHE A 30 3.53 -8.92 -10.80
C PHE A 30 4.62 -9.85 -11.32
N GLN A 31 4.26 -11.04 -11.84
CA GLN A 31 5.24 -12.01 -12.37
C GLN A 31 6.03 -11.46 -13.58
N LYS A 32 5.44 -10.48 -14.29
CA LYS A 32 6.08 -9.80 -15.42
C LYS A 32 6.90 -8.57 -15.01
N LYS A 33 6.92 -8.23 -13.71
CA LYS A 33 7.61 -7.06 -13.18
C LYS A 33 8.93 -7.46 -12.54
N HIS A 34 9.88 -6.55 -12.53
CA HIS A 34 11.14 -6.72 -11.83
C HIS A 34 10.95 -6.34 -10.35
N LEU A 35 11.09 -7.30 -9.45
CA LEU A 35 11.00 -7.08 -8.01
C LEU A 35 12.38 -6.76 -7.42
N VAL A 36 12.47 -5.67 -6.67
CA VAL A 36 13.66 -5.35 -5.88
C VAL A 36 13.33 -5.55 -4.41
N LEU A 37 13.82 -6.64 -3.83
CA LEU A 37 13.71 -6.91 -2.39
C LEU A 37 14.73 -6.03 -1.68
N TYR A 38 14.27 -5.00 -1.00
CA TYR A 38 15.10 -3.97 -0.40
C TYR A 38 15.03 -4.02 1.13
N HIS A 39 16.17 -4.22 1.76
CA HIS A 39 16.31 -4.19 3.22
C HIS A 39 17.28 -3.09 3.65
N VAL A 40 16.90 -2.37 4.69
CA VAL A 40 17.77 -1.35 5.33
C VAL A 40 18.29 -1.93 6.63
N PHE A 41 19.58 -2.23 6.66
CA PHE A 41 20.27 -2.79 7.81
C PHE A 41 20.80 -1.68 8.73
N ILE A 42 20.46 -1.74 10.01
CA ILE A 42 20.97 -0.79 11.02
C ILE A 42 22.26 -1.37 11.61
N THR A 43 23.36 -0.60 11.50
CA THR A 43 24.61 -0.87 12.19
C THR A 43 24.78 0.09 13.35
N LEU A 44 25.62 -0.26 14.27
CA LEU A 44 26.03 0.68 15.31
C LEU A 44 26.91 1.79 14.71
N PRO A 45 26.75 3.04 15.17
CA PRO A 45 27.61 4.14 14.75
C PRO A 45 29.08 3.86 15.04
N ASP A 46 29.96 4.37 14.18
CA ASP A 46 31.43 4.13 14.22
C ASP A 46 32.05 4.48 15.55
N PHE A 47 31.52 5.48 16.28
CA PHE A 47 32.07 5.87 17.58
C PHE A 47 31.97 4.77 18.65
N TYR A 48 31.09 3.76 18.49
CA TYR A 48 31.07 2.60 19.38
C TYR A 48 32.31 1.72 19.21
N TRP A 49 32.96 1.78 18.05
CA TRP A 49 34.16 1.00 17.77
C TRP A 49 35.42 1.64 18.39
N ASP A 50 35.40 2.95 18.62
CA ASP A 50 36.47 3.64 19.32
C ASP A 50 36.59 3.18 20.78
N ILE A 51 35.53 2.68 21.38
CA ILE A 51 35.49 2.11 22.74
C ILE A 51 36.26 0.77 22.81
N GLU A 52 36.52 0.10 21.69
CA GLU A 52 37.28 -1.16 21.63
C GLU A 52 38.71 -1.00 22.13
N MET A 53 39.24 0.20 22.12
CA MET A 53 40.57 0.51 22.63
C MET A 53 40.69 0.36 24.16
N GLU A 54 39.57 0.37 24.89
CA GLU A 54 39.53 0.17 26.32
C GLU A 54 39.46 -1.33 26.67
N PRO A 55 40.40 -1.88 27.48
CA PRO A 55 40.41 -3.32 27.81
C PRO A 55 39.14 -3.84 28.47
N GLN A 56 38.41 -2.96 29.18
CA GLN A 56 37.16 -3.31 29.89
C GLN A 56 35.97 -3.45 28.93
N SER A 57 36.04 -2.87 27.76
CA SER A 57 34.91 -2.83 26.76
C SER A 57 35.03 -3.91 25.70
N ARG A 58 36.15 -4.62 25.60
CA ARG A 58 36.38 -5.65 24.55
C ARG A 58 35.32 -6.75 24.50
N GLY A 59 34.83 -7.19 25.67
CA GLY A 59 33.75 -8.20 25.77
C GLY A 59 32.43 -7.68 25.20
N ALA A 60 32.05 -6.45 25.49
CA ALA A 60 30.84 -5.82 24.99
C ALA A 60 30.88 -5.64 23.47
N VAL A 61 32.02 -5.17 22.94
CA VAL A 61 32.25 -5.00 21.49
C VAL A 61 32.15 -6.35 20.75
N ALA A 62 32.74 -7.41 21.30
CA ALA A 62 32.68 -8.75 20.73
C ALA A 62 31.23 -9.26 20.67
N HIS A 63 30.42 -9.01 21.69
CA HIS A 63 28.98 -9.36 21.70
C HIS A 63 28.21 -8.59 20.62
N VAL A 64 28.49 -7.32 20.45
CA VAL A 64 27.84 -6.48 19.42
C VAL A 64 28.18 -6.96 18.03
N ARG A 65 29.45 -7.26 17.73
CA ARG A 65 29.87 -7.82 16.43
C ARG A 65 29.21 -9.17 16.14
N ALA A 66 29.13 -10.03 17.15
CA ALA A 66 28.45 -11.32 17.02
C ALA A 66 26.96 -11.12 16.72
N TRP A 67 26.31 -10.16 17.40
CA TRP A 67 24.90 -9.81 17.14
C TRP A 67 24.69 -9.25 15.74
N GLU A 68 25.51 -8.30 15.27
CA GLU A 68 25.43 -7.76 13.91
C GLU A 68 25.61 -8.86 12.85
N THR A 69 26.60 -9.76 13.06
CA THR A 69 26.84 -10.90 12.17
C THR A 69 25.64 -11.84 12.13
N ALA A 70 25.07 -12.15 13.30
CA ALA A 70 23.88 -13.00 13.38
C ALA A 70 22.68 -12.37 12.68
N LYS A 71 22.44 -11.07 12.88
CA LYS A 71 21.36 -10.33 12.22
C LYS A 71 21.55 -10.26 10.70
N LYS A 72 22.77 -10.03 10.24
CA LYS A 72 23.08 -10.06 8.80
C LYS A 72 22.79 -11.42 8.18
N ASN A 73 23.22 -12.50 8.81
CA ASN A 73 22.96 -13.85 8.36
C ASN A 73 21.44 -14.17 8.33
N GLU A 74 20.70 -13.73 9.34
CA GLU A 74 19.23 -13.87 9.38
C GLU A 74 18.55 -13.19 8.20
N ILE A 75 18.98 -11.96 7.88
CA ILE A 75 18.46 -11.19 6.76
C ILE A 75 18.81 -11.87 5.41
N GLU A 76 20.06 -12.32 5.25
CA GLU A 76 20.50 -13.04 4.05
C GLU A 76 19.68 -14.32 3.84
N GLN A 77 19.48 -15.13 4.88
CA GLN A 77 18.63 -16.32 4.84
C GLN A 77 17.18 -16.02 4.51
N PHE A 78 16.63 -14.92 5.08
CA PHE A 78 15.30 -14.46 4.74
C PHE A 78 15.20 -14.10 3.25
N MET A 79 16.16 -13.35 2.71
CA MET A 79 16.20 -12.95 1.31
C MET A 79 16.31 -14.14 0.36
N GLU A 80 17.16 -15.12 0.70
CA GLU A 80 17.27 -16.36 -0.06
C GLU A 80 15.94 -17.12 -0.11
N LYS A 81 15.28 -17.27 1.05
CA LYS A 81 13.96 -17.90 1.15
C LYS A 81 12.89 -17.13 0.35
N ALA A 82 12.89 -15.81 0.44
CA ALA A 82 11.97 -14.97 -0.33
C ALA A 82 12.18 -15.12 -1.85
N GLN A 83 13.43 -15.10 -2.30
CA GLN A 83 13.76 -15.35 -3.72
C GLN A 83 13.33 -16.75 -4.16
N GLN A 84 13.50 -17.77 -3.30
CA GLN A 84 13.08 -19.13 -3.64
C GLN A 84 11.57 -19.21 -3.81
N ILE A 85 10.79 -18.64 -2.90
CA ILE A 85 9.32 -18.59 -2.99
C ILE A 85 8.86 -17.91 -4.29
N LEU A 86 9.50 -16.80 -4.66
CA LEU A 86 9.19 -16.09 -5.90
C LEU A 86 9.54 -16.93 -7.14
N ARG A 87 10.69 -17.59 -7.15
CA ARG A 87 11.09 -18.51 -8.25
C ARG A 87 10.12 -19.68 -8.40
N ASP A 88 9.74 -20.30 -7.28
CA ASP A 88 8.79 -21.42 -7.28
C ASP A 88 7.41 -21.00 -7.79
N ALA A 89 7.07 -19.73 -7.64
CA ALA A 89 5.86 -19.12 -8.18
C ALA A 89 5.98 -18.63 -9.64
N GLY A 90 7.11 -18.88 -10.30
CA GLY A 90 7.30 -18.59 -11.73
C GLY A 90 7.94 -17.22 -12.04
N PHE A 91 8.44 -16.49 -11.05
CA PHE A 91 9.23 -15.28 -11.32
C PHE A 91 10.59 -15.67 -11.94
N PRO A 92 11.01 -15.02 -13.04
CA PRO A 92 12.31 -15.30 -13.64
C PRO A 92 13.43 -14.90 -12.66
N LYS A 93 14.55 -15.62 -12.72
CA LYS A 93 15.70 -15.37 -11.83
C LYS A 93 16.19 -13.93 -11.93
N GLU A 94 16.25 -13.40 -13.13
CA GLU A 94 16.66 -12.03 -13.44
C GLU A 94 15.59 -10.99 -13.06
N GLY A 95 14.34 -11.42 -12.83
CA GLY A 95 13.22 -10.60 -12.40
C GLY A 95 13.18 -10.30 -10.89
N VAL A 96 14.12 -10.85 -10.11
CA VAL A 96 14.16 -10.62 -8.64
C VAL A 96 15.57 -10.25 -8.21
N THR A 97 15.76 -9.00 -7.81
CA THR A 97 17.02 -8.49 -7.26
C THR A 97 16.91 -8.35 -5.74
N VAL A 98 17.96 -8.69 -5.02
CA VAL A 98 18.11 -8.41 -3.59
C VAL A 98 19.08 -7.23 -3.42
N LYS A 99 18.66 -6.26 -2.61
CA LYS A 99 19.46 -5.08 -2.25
C LYS A 99 19.42 -4.89 -0.73
N ILE A 100 20.53 -5.10 -0.07
CA ILE A 100 20.72 -4.84 1.37
C ILE A 100 21.59 -3.61 1.49
N LYS A 101 21.07 -2.55 2.11
CA LYS A 101 21.76 -1.28 2.29
C LYS A 101 21.93 -0.99 3.79
N GLN A 102 23.10 -0.51 4.17
CA GLN A 102 23.33 0.06 5.49
C GLN A 102 22.52 1.35 5.64
N SER A 103 21.87 1.54 6.79
CA SER A 103 21.09 2.74 7.07
C SER A 103 22.00 3.97 7.18
N GLU A 104 21.67 5.01 6.42
CA GLU A 104 22.36 6.30 6.45
C GLU A 104 21.54 7.39 7.14
N LYS A 105 20.24 7.42 6.86
CA LYS A 105 19.30 8.47 7.31
C LYS A 105 18.17 7.93 8.18
N GLY A 106 18.14 6.61 8.37
CA GLY A 106 17.09 5.86 9.06
C GLY A 106 16.18 5.14 8.09
N ILE A 107 15.68 3.96 8.49
CA ILE A 107 14.99 2.96 7.65
C ILE A 107 13.98 3.61 6.70
N ALA A 108 13.03 4.39 7.23
CA ALA A 108 11.97 4.97 6.41
C ALA A 108 12.49 5.98 5.37
N ARG A 109 13.49 6.79 5.74
CA ARG A 109 14.09 7.77 4.81
C ARG A 109 14.91 7.10 3.73
N ASP A 110 15.63 6.03 4.07
CA ASP A 110 16.45 5.28 3.12
C ASP A 110 15.57 4.53 2.12
N ILE A 111 14.39 4.00 2.55
CA ILE A 111 13.38 3.44 1.63
C ILE A 111 12.82 4.51 0.69
N VAL A 112 12.49 5.70 1.22
CA VAL A 112 11.97 6.82 0.41
C VAL A 112 13.02 7.31 -0.59
N GLU A 113 14.29 7.34 -0.21
CA GLU A 113 15.37 7.73 -1.11
C GLU A 113 15.55 6.72 -2.24
N GLU A 114 15.57 5.42 -1.91
CA GLU A 114 15.61 4.35 -2.90
C GLU A 114 14.44 4.41 -3.88
N ALA A 115 13.23 4.72 -3.39
CA ALA A 115 12.03 4.80 -4.23
C ALA A 115 12.08 5.90 -5.30
N LYS A 116 13.03 6.86 -5.24
CA LYS A 116 13.24 7.88 -6.26
C LYS A 116 13.90 7.33 -7.53
N ASP A 117 14.47 6.14 -7.47
CA ASP A 117 15.13 5.49 -8.62
C ASP A 117 14.15 4.95 -9.67
N GLY A 118 12.92 5.48 -9.71
CA GLY A 118 11.96 5.20 -10.77
C GLY A 118 11.29 3.83 -10.63
N TYR A 119 10.58 3.63 -9.55
CA TYR A 119 9.76 2.42 -9.32
C TYR A 119 8.30 2.67 -9.70
N LEU A 120 7.65 1.62 -10.21
CA LEU A 120 6.22 1.60 -10.49
C LEU A 120 5.39 1.72 -9.19
N ALA A 121 5.83 1.04 -8.15
CA ALA A 121 5.19 1.05 -6.84
C ALA A 121 6.17 0.62 -5.75
N VAL A 122 5.84 0.94 -4.50
CA VAL A 122 6.51 0.43 -3.30
C VAL A 122 5.55 -0.47 -2.53
N ILE A 123 5.93 -1.71 -2.30
CA ILE A 123 5.16 -2.66 -1.48
C ILE A 123 5.74 -2.67 -0.07
N ILE A 124 4.89 -2.54 0.93
CA ILE A 124 5.27 -2.57 2.35
C ILE A 124 4.35 -3.50 3.14
N SER A 125 4.89 -4.11 4.18
CA SER A 125 4.12 -4.78 5.22
C SER A 125 3.51 -3.75 6.18
N ARG A 126 2.39 -4.08 6.85
CA ARG A 126 1.75 -3.16 7.82
C ARG A 126 2.58 -2.92 9.08
N SER A 127 3.24 -3.94 9.58
CA SER A 127 4.12 -3.88 10.76
C SER A 127 5.28 -4.84 10.59
N GLY A 128 6.43 -4.50 11.17
CA GLY A 128 7.62 -5.32 11.21
C GLY A 128 7.80 -6.06 12.54
N GLU A 129 9.05 -6.37 12.88
CA GLU A 129 9.42 -6.89 14.20
C GLU A 129 8.98 -5.92 15.30
N GLY A 130 8.24 -6.43 16.27
CA GLY A 130 7.66 -5.64 17.36
C GLY A 130 6.17 -5.45 17.14
N GLU A 131 5.39 -6.31 17.79
CA GLU A 131 3.94 -6.34 17.65
C GLU A 131 3.28 -5.13 18.30
N LEU A 132 2.94 -4.13 17.47
CA LEU A 132 1.89 -3.21 17.87
C LEU A 132 0.53 -3.93 17.75
N PRO A 133 -0.35 -3.81 18.75
CA PRO A 133 -1.69 -4.38 18.65
C PRO A 133 -2.41 -3.78 17.42
N GLU A 134 -3.12 -4.63 16.70
CA GLU A 134 -3.95 -4.17 15.59
C GLU A 134 -5.02 -3.17 16.06
N PRO A 135 -5.39 -2.19 15.22
CA PRO A 135 -5.15 -2.03 13.78
C PRO A 135 -3.95 -1.14 13.41
N PHE A 136 -3.00 -0.94 14.29
CA PHE A 136 -1.94 0.06 14.09
C PHE A 136 -0.92 -0.34 13.03
N LEU A 137 -0.52 0.66 12.24
CA LEU A 137 0.63 0.56 11.34
C LEU A 137 1.93 0.73 12.14
N GLY A 138 2.96 -0.01 11.75
CA GLY A 138 4.30 0.18 12.29
C GLY A 138 4.83 1.59 12.02
N THR A 139 5.71 2.05 12.89
CA THR A 139 6.28 3.42 12.81
C THR A 139 6.98 3.67 11.47
N ASN A 140 7.77 2.71 10.97
CA ASN A 140 8.46 2.83 9.68
C ASN A 140 7.48 2.83 8.52
N ALA A 141 6.49 1.92 8.50
CA ALA A 141 5.44 1.88 7.49
C ALA A 141 4.68 3.22 7.42
N THR A 142 4.29 3.77 8.56
CA THR A 142 3.63 5.08 8.66
C THR A 142 4.49 6.19 8.05
N LYS A 143 5.78 6.27 8.42
CA LYS A 143 6.71 7.28 7.88
C LYS A 143 6.94 7.13 6.38
N VAL A 144 7.07 5.88 5.89
CA VAL A 144 7.23 5.59 4.45
C VAL A 144 6.00 6.08 3.69
N ILE A 145 4.78 5.68 4.10
CA ILE A 145 3.53 6.08 3.46
C ILE A 145 3.37 7.61 3.44
N GLN A 146 3.70 8.29 4.54
CA GLN A 146 3.59 9.74 4.62
C GLN A 146 4.53 10.47 3.67
N ASN A 147 5.73 9.96 3.45
CA ASN A 147 6.77 10.61 2.65
C ASN A 147 6.81 10.18 1.18
N LEU A 148 6.21 9.04 0.81
CA LEU A 148 6.08 8.61 -0.59
C LEU A 148 4.90 9.33 -1.25
N SER A 149 5.13 10.54 -1.78
CA SER A 149 4.10 11.33 -2.48
C SER A 149 4.21 11.27 -4.01
N PHE A 150 5.22 10.58 -4.54
CA PHE A 150 5.60 10.57 -5.95
C PHE A 150 5.51 9.16 -6.59
N VAL A 151 5.26 8.13 -5.80
CA VAL A 151 5.12 6.75 -6.26
C VAL A 151 3.98 6.07 -5.50
N PRO A 152 3.16 5.22 -6.13
CA PRO A 152 2.12 4.44 -5.46
C PRO A 152 2.67 3.54 -4.37
N VAL A 153 1.92 3.40 -3.26
CA VAL A 153 2.29 2.54 -2.13
C VAL A 153 1.24 1.45 -1.95
N PHE A 154 1.69 0.20 -1.96
CA PHE A 154 0.85 -0.97 -1.71
C PHE A 154 1.11 -1.49 -0.31
N ILE A 155 0.10 -1.43 0.53
CA ILE A 155 0.14 -1.90 1.90
C ILE A 155 -0.50 -3.28 1.90
N ALA A 156 0.25 -4.29 2.31
CA ALA A 156 -0.25 -5.66 2.36
C ALA A 156 -1.34 -5.81 3.43
N GLY A 157 -2.40 -6.54 3.09
CA GLY A 157 -3.44 -6.98 4.02
C GLY A 157 -3.15 -8.37 4.57
N LYS A 158 -4.00 -8.86 5.47
CA LYS A 158 -3.91 -10.23 5.99
C LYS A 158 -4.45 -11.26 5.02
N ARG A 159 -5.54 -10.92 4.31
CA ARG A 159 -6.15 -11.83 3.34
C ARG A 159 -5.35 -11.86 2.05
N LEU A 160 -5.29 -13.04 1.46
CA LEU A 160 -4.77 -13.21 0.10
C LEU A 160 -5.50 -12.27 -0.86
N PRO A 161 -4.77 -11.63 -1.76
CA PRO A 161 -5.39 -10.77 -2.75
C PRO A 161 -6.31 -11.57 -3.68
N GLY A 162 -7.53 -11.06 -3.85
CA GLY A 162 -8.51 -11.64 -4.76
C GLY A 162 -8.47 -11.00 -6.17
N LYS A 163 -9.36 -11.46 -7.05
CA LYS A 163 -9.56 -10.90 -8.38
C LYS A 163 -10.56 -9.72 -8.41
N ASN A 164 -11.21 -9.43 -7.29
CA ASN A 164 -12.15 -8.32 -7.17
C ASN A 164 -11.47 -7.10 -6.55
N ILE A 165 -11.39 -6.02 -7.30
CA ILE A 165 -10.76 -4.75 -6.92
C ILE A 165 -11.85 -3.74 -6.56
N LEU A 166 -11.69 -3.03 -5.43
CA LEU A 166 -12.54 -1.92 -5.06
C LEU A 166 -11.80 -0.61 -5.26
N VAL A 167 -12.26 0.24 -6.17
CA VAL A 167 -11.69 1.58 -6.37
C VAL A 167 -12.63 2.60 -5.73
N ALA A 168 -12.15 3.26 -4.68
CA ALA A 168 -12.93 4.31 -4.03
C ALA A 168 -12.85 5.62 -4.84
N MET A 169 -14.01 6.09 -5.26
CA MET A 169 -14.17 7.19 -6.20
C MET A 169 -14.76 8.43 -5.53
N ASP A 170 -14.17 9.56 -5.83
CA ASP A 170 -14.79 10.87 -5.72
C ASP A 170 -14.53 11.65 -7.03
N ARG A 171 -14.86 12.94 -7.05
CA ARG A 171 -14.66 13.77 -8.26
C ARG A 171 -13.24 14.35 -8.37
N SER A 172 -12.28 13.80 -7.62
CA SER A 172 -10.90 14.29 -7.65
C SER A 172 -10.09 13.66 -8.78
N GLU A 173 -9.06 14.37 -9.22
CA GLU A 173 -8.05 13.81 -10.12
C GLU A 173 -7.31 12.62 -9.50
N GLY A 174 -7.15 12.61 -8.16
CA GLY A 174 -6.53 11.49 -7.46
C GLY A 174 -7.30 10.18 -7.62
N ALA A 175 -8.63 10.24 -7.61
CA ALA A 175 -9.47 9.07 -7.87
C ALA A 175 -9.33 8.58 -9.33
N MET A 176 -9.25 9.50 -10.29
CA MET A 176 -9.05 9.13 -11.70
C MET A 176 -7.65 8.57 -11.94
N ARG A 177 -6.59 9.11 -11.30
CA ARG A 177 -5.25 8.48 -11.36
C ARG A 177 -5.26 7.07 -10.79
N ALA A 178 -6.04 6.80 -9.73
CA ALA A 178 -6.20 5.45 -9.19
C ALA A 178 -6.86 4.51 -10.20
N VAL A 179 -7.84 4.99 -10.98
CA VAL A 179 -8.47 4.24 -12.09
C VAL A 179 -7.45 3.93 -13.18
N ASP A 180 -6.70 4.94 -13.67
CA ASP A 180 -5.69 4.78 -14.70
C ASP A 180 -4.62 3.78 -14.26
N PHE A 181 -4.14 3.90 -13.02
CA PHE A 181 -3.14 2.98 -12.47
C PHE A 181 -3.63 1.53 -12.40
N VAL A 182 -4.88 1.30 -11.98
CA VAL A 182 -5.51 -0.03 -12.01
C VAL A 182 -5.62 -0.53 -13.45
N GLY A 183 -5.99 0.34 -14.37
CA GLY A 183 -6.06 0.04 -15.79
C GLY A 183 -4.72 -0.44 -16.35
N GLU A 184 -3.67 0.33 -16.14
CA GLU A 184 -2.33 0.04 -16.63
C GLU A 184 -1.72 -1.23 -16.01
N LEU A 185 -1.96 -1.47 -14.72
CA LEU A 185 -1.37 -2.61 -14.00
C LEU A 185 -2.16 -3.91 -14.21
N MET A 186 -3.49 -3.85 -14.27
CA MET A 186 -4.38 -5.01 -14.25
C MET A 186 -5.14 -5.24 -15.57
N GLY A 187 -5.06 -4.30 -16.51
CA GLY A 187 -5.72 -4.40 -17.80
C GLY A 187 -5.27 -5.63 -18.59
N GLY A 188 -6.18 -6.23 -19.34
CA GLY A 188 -5.92 -7.45 -20.09
C GLY A 188 -5.87 -8.74 -19.24
N HIS A 189 -6.01 -8.64 -17.92
CA HIS A 189 -6.08 -9.78 -17.00
C HIS A 189 -7.53 -10.01 -16.52
N ASP A 190 -7.79 -11.19 -15.94
CA ASP A 190 -9.13 -11.59 -15.46
C ASP A 190 -9.42 -11.02 -14.07
N PHE A 191 -9.43 -9.67 -13.96
CA PHE A 191 -9.85 -8.95 -12.76
C PHE A 191 -11.21 -8.28 -12.96
N LYS A 192 -11.91 -8.07 -11.83
CA LYS A 192 -13.16 -7.29 -11.79
C LYS A 192 -12.96 -6.05 -10.95
N VAL A 193 -13.51 -4.94 -11.39
CA VAL A 193 -13.40 -3.65 -10.70
C VAL A 193 -14.80 -3.16 -10.30
N THR A 194 -14.94 -2.79 -9.05
CA THR A 194 -16.11 -2.04 -8.57
C THR A 194 -15.68 -0.62 -8.25
N LEU A 195 -16.24 0.35 -8.96
CA LEU A 195 -16.10 1.77 -8.71
C LEU A 195 -17.07 2.16 -7.60
N LEU A 196 -16.56 2.48 -6.41
CA LEU A 196 -17.38 2.77 -5.23
C LEU A 196 -17.37 4.26 -4.92
N HIS A 197 -18.55 4.89 -4.86
CA HIS A 197 -18.71 6.22 -4.28
C HIS A 197 -19.49 6.15 -2.98
N VAL A 198 -19.05 6.91 -1.97
CA VAL A 198 -19.69 6.95 -0.65
C VAL A 198 -20.14 8.37 -0.33
N ILE A 199 -21.45 8.54 -0.17
CA ILE A 199 -22.09 9.80 0.19
C ILE A 199 -22.34 9.82 1.70
N ARG A 200 -21.73 10.80 2.38
CA ARG A 200 -21.90 10.99 3.82
C ARG A 200 -23.10 11.91 4.10
N ASN A 201 -23.87 11.62 5.15
CA ASN A 201 -24.88 12.53 5.65
C ASN A 201 -24.24 13.86 6.15
N GLY A 202 -24.59 14.97 5.50
CA GLY A 202 -23.93 16.28 5.72
C GLY A 202 -24.23 16.94 7.06
N GLU A 203 -25.40 16.67 7.68
CA GLU A 203 -25.87 17.42 8.85
C GLU A 203 -25.45 16.87 10.22
N GLN A 204 -24.73 15.75 10.30
CA GLN A 204 -24.47 15.07 11.58
C GLN A 204 -23.16 15.44 12.27
N LEU A 205 -22.57 16.59 11.95
CA LEU A 205 -21.42 17.12 12.71
C LEU A 205 -21.84 17.95 13.96
N LYS A 206 -23.12 18.11 14.19
CA LYS A 206 -23.62 18.76 15.45
C LYS A 206 -23.94 17.65 16.45
N PRO A 207 -23.40 17.70 17.68
CA PRO A 207 -23.80 16.78 18.74
C PRO A 207 -25.29 17.04 19.07
N GLY A 208 -26.16 16.07 18.79
CA GLY A 208 -27.60 16.16 19.10
C GLY A 208 -28.31 14.86 18.71
N PRO A 209 -29.45 14.55 19.34
CA PRO A 209 -30.12 13.25 19.22
C PRO A 209 -30.93 13.05 17.93
N SER A 210 -30.83 13.92 16.94
CA SER A 210 -31.68 13.87 15.75
C SER A 210 -30.89 13.40 14.54
N TYR A 211 -30.95 12.08 14.28
CA TYR A 211 -30.62 11.50 12.98
C TYR A 211 -31.62 11.97 11.93
N LYS A 212 -31.19 12.77 10.96
CA LYS A 212 -31.97 13.02 9.74
C LYS A 212 -31.25 12.33 8.58
N PRO A 213 -31.90 11.42 7.86
CA PRO A 213 -31.38 10.87 6.59
C PRO A 213 -31.13 12.02 5.61
N LEU A 214 -30.18 11.80 4.67
CA LEU A 214 -30.01 12.73 3.55
C LEU A 214 -31.35 12.83 2.82
N PRO A 215 -31.83 14.04 2.50
CA PRO A 215 -33.01 14.19 1.64
C PRO A 215 -32.79 13.45 0.32
N GLU A 216 -33.80 12.79 -0.20
CA GLU A 216 -33.75 12.02 -1.45
C GLU A 216 -33.26 12.89 -2.62
N GLU A 217 -33.65 14.14 -2.68
CA GLU A 217 -33.23 15.11 -3.69
C GLU A 217 -31.72 15.37 -3.66
N ASP A 218 -31.11 15.46 -2.47
CA ASP A 218 -29.66 15.66 -2.31
C ASP A 218 -28.88 14.41 -2.71
N PHE A 219 -29.43 13.24 -2.39
CA PHE A 219 -28.86 11.95 -2.83
C PHE A 219 -28.85 11.85 -4.36
N GLN A 220 -30.00 12.05 -5.01
CA GLN A 220 -30.12 12.01 -6.47
C GLN A 220 -29.21 13.01 -7.16
N THR A 221 -29.07 14.23 -6.57
CA THR A 221 -28.17 15.26 -7.08
C THR A 221 -26.68 14.83 -7.03
N GLU A 222 -26.26 14.24 -5.92
CA GLU A 222 -24.84 13.76 -5.80
C GLU A 222 -24.60 12.53 -6.66
N GLU A 223 -25.55 11.62 -6.78
CA GLU A 223 -25.46 10.47 -7.69
C GLU A 223 -25.37 10.90 -9.16
N GLN A 224 -26.19 11.88 -9.58
CA GLN A 224 -26.14 12.44 -10.93
C GLN A 224 -24.78 13.09 -11.24
N LYS A 225 -24.19 13.80 -10.28
CA LYS A 225 -22.85 14.40 -10.43
C LYS A 225 -21.75 13.33 -10.58
N MET A 226 -21.94 12.16 -9.98
CA MET A 226 -20.99 11.04 -10.09
C MET A 226 -21.17 10.24 -11.38
N GLN A 227 -22.31 10.31 -12.06
CA GLN A 227 -22.59 9.52 -13.24
C GLN A 227 -21.50 9.73 -14.32
N ALA A 228 -21.23 10.97 -14.70
CA ALA A 228 -20.21 11.29 -15.71
C ALA A 228 -18.80 10.83 -15.30
N VAL A 229 -18.48 10.88 -13.98
CA VAL A 229 -17.20 10.41 -13.46
C VAL A 229 -17.10 8.89 -13.56
N PHE A 230 -18.15 8.16 -13.23
CA PHE A 230 -18.20 6.71 -13.39
C PHE A 230 -18.10 6.27 -14.85
N ASP A 231 -18.80 6.96 -15.75
CA ASP A 231 -18.78 6.63 -17.17
C ASP A 231 -17.37 6.85 -17.75
N GLU A 232 -16.70 7.93 -17.39
CA GLU A 232 -15.33 8.21 -17.77
C GLU A 232 -14.35 7.18 -17.16
N ALA A 233 -14.48 6.84 -15.88
CA ALA A 233 -13.66 5.84 -15.22
C ALA A 233 -13.83 4.45 -15.86
N LYS A 234 -15.08 4.07 -16.17
CA LYS A 234 -15.36 2.80 -16.87
C LYS A 234 -14.74 2.79 -18.26
N ARG A 235 -14.88 3.88 -19.03
CA ARG A 235 -14.27 4.00 -20.35
C ARG A 235 -12.76 3.80 -20.29
N ARG A 236 -12.06 4.48 -19.38
CA ARG A 236 -10.60 4.34 -19.21
C ARG A 236 -10.19 2.90 -18.88
N LEU A 237 -10.90 2.23 -17.98
CA LEU A 237 -10.63 0.81 -17.67
C LEU A 237 -10.82 -0.09 -18.88
N ILE A 238 -11.86 0.15 -19.70
CA ILE A 238 -12.09 -0.60 -20.94
C ILE A 238 -10.97 -0.32 -21.96
N ASP A 239 -10.54 0.92 -22.11
CA ASP A 239 -9.43 1.32 -22.98
C ASP A 239 -8.11 0.62 -22.57
N HIS A 240 -7.92 0.32 -21.28
CA HIS A 240 -6.82 -0.48 -20.76
C HIS A 240 -7.03 -2.00 -20.83
N GLY A 241 -8.13 -2.48 -21.43
CA GLY A 241 -8.36 -3.91 -21.69
C GLY A 241 -9.23 -4.64 -20.68
N PHE A 242 -9.93 -3.93 -19.77
CA PHE A 242 -10.98 -4.55 -18.96
C PHE A 242 -12.22 -4.85 -19.81
N LYS A 243 -12.86 -5.98 -19.56
CA LYS A 243 -14.17 -6.28 -20.14
C LYS A 243 -15.24 -5.38 -19.53
N SER A 244 -16.20 -4.91 -20.33
CA SER A 244 -17.25 -3.99 -19.87
C SER A 244 -18.12 -4.54 -18.73
N ASP A 245 -18.37 -5.86 -18.71
CA ASP A 245 -19.10 -6.56 -17.67
C ASP A 245 -18.26 -6.84 -16.40
N HIS A 246 -16.95 -6.66 -16.47
CA HIS A 246 -16.04 -6.72 -15.32
C HIS A 246 -15.92 -5.38 -14.59
N VAL A 247 -16.48 -4.29 -15.11
CA VAL A 247 -16.46 -2.97 -14.48
C VAL A 247 -17.86 -2.60 -14.03
N THR A 248 -18.07 -2.62 -12.72
CA THR A 248 -19.33 -2.27 -12.07
C THR A 248 -19.21 -0.97 -11.29
N ARG A 249 -20.34 -0.36 -10.97
CA ARG A 249 -20.42 0.82 -10.11
C ARG A 249 -21.31 0.56 -8.91
N LYS A 250 -20.99 1.17 -7.79
CA LYS A 250 -21.79 1.13 -6.56
C LYS A 250 -21.77 2.49 -5.86
N VAL A 251 -22.94 2.91 -5.36
CA VAL A 251 -23.07 4.09 -4.52
C VAL A 251 -23.63 3.66 -3.16
N ILE A 252 -23.00 4.10 -2.09
CA ILE A 252 -23.46 3.90 -0.72
C ILE A 252 -23.74 5.27 -0.13
N ALA A 253 -24.94 5.49 0.39
CA ALA A 253 -25.36 6.75 0.96
C ALA A 253 -25.79 6.62 2.42
N GLY A 254 -25.94 7.78 3.09
CA GLY A 254 -26.49 7.83 4.44
C GLY A 254 -25.50 7.38 5.53
N VAL A 255 -24.22 7.31 5.25
CA VAL A 255 -23.21 6.83 6.19
C VAL A 255 -22.62 7.95 7.04
N LEU A 256 -22.19 7.62 8.26
CA LEU A 256 -21.50 8.53 9.16
C LEU A 256 -20.01 8.69 8.80
N SER A 257 -19.39 7.64 8.28
CA SER A 257 -17.97 7.59 8.00
C SER A 257 -17.71 6.94 6.64
N ARG A 258 -17.20 7.74 5.68
CA ARG A 258 -16.77 7.23 4.37
C ARG A 258 -15.72 6.13 4.47
N PRO A 259 -14.63 6.28 5.27
CA PRO A 259 -13.63 5.24 5.39
C PRO A 259 -14.17 3.92 5.91
N ARG A 260 -15.03 3.96 6.93
CA ARG A 260 -15.68 2.74 7.45
C ARG A 260 -16.55 2.06 6.41
N ALA A 261 -17.36 2.82 5.67
CA ALA A 261 -18.21 2.27 4.63
C ALA A 261 -17.40 1.64 3.50
N ILE A 262 -16.28 2.24 3.09
CA ILE A 262 -15.37 1.68 2.08
C ILE A 262 -14.80 0.33 2.55
N VAL A 263 -14.28 0.29 3.78
CA VAL A 263 -13.68 -0.95 4.32
C VAL A 263 -14.74 -2.03 4.54
N GLN A 264 -15.89 -1.67 5.10
CA GLN A 264 -16.98 -2.61 5.32
C GLN A 264 -17.52 -3.19 4.00
N GLU A 265 -17.62 -2.38 2.95
CA GLU A 265 -17.98 -2.86 1.62
C GLU A 265 -16.93 -3.83 1.09
N ALA A 266 -15.64 -3.52 1.27
CA ALA A 266 -14.56 -4.41 0.85
C ALA A 266 -14.57 -5.75 1.58
N GLU A 267 -14.88 -5.75 2.88
CA GLU A 267 -15.01 -6.96 3.69
C GLU A 267 -16.18 -7.83 3.25
N GLN A 268 -17.35 -7.23 3.11
CA GLN A 268 -18.59 -7.92 2.77
C GLN A 268 -18.61 -8.44 1.32
N GLY A 269 -18.04 -7.64 0.40
CA GLY A 269 -17.96 -7.99 -1.02
C GLY A 269 -16.73 -8.82 -1.40
N GLY A 270 -15.86 -9.13 -0.45
CA GLY A 270 -14.65 -9.92 -0.72
C GLY A 270 -13.66 -9.22 -1.64
N TYR A 271 -13.59 -7.89 -1.59
CA TYR A 271 -12.66 -7.12 -2.41
C TYR A 271 -11.27 -7.05 -1.76
N SER A 272 -10.24 -7.24 -2.57
CA SER A 272 -8.85 -6.96 -2.25
C SER A 272 -8.03 -6.87 -3.54
N PRO A 273 -7.40 -5.73 -3.83
CA PRO A 273 -7.18 -4.57 -2.97
C PRO A 273 -8.35 -3.58 -2.91
N ILE A 274 -8.29 -2.69 -1.88
CA ILE A 274 -8.94 -1.39 -1.91
C ILE A 274 -7.96 -0.41 -2.55
N VAL A 275 -8.35 0.25 -3.63
CA VAL A 275 -7.52 1.25 -4.32
C VAL A 275 -8.10 2.64 -4.08
N ILE A 276 -7.26 3.55 -3.65
CA ILE A 276 -7.64 4.92 -3.30
C ILE A 276 -6.62 5.92 -3.84
N GLY A 277 -7.09 7.07 -4.27
CA GLY A 277 -6.21 8.21 -4.50
C GLY A 277 -5.58 8.67 -3.18
N ARG A 278 -4.33 9.11 -3.21
CA ARG A 278 -3.67 9.68 -2.04
C ARG A 278 -4.43 10.86 -1.46
N ARG A 279 -5.11 11.64 -2.30
CA ARG A 279 -5.93 12.82 -1.97
C ARG A 279 -7.28 12.77 -2.66
N GLY A 280 -8.26 13.38 -2.01
CA GLY A 280 -9.57 13.64 -2.58
C GLY A 280 -9.76 15.15 -2.88
N LEU A 281 -11.00 15.64 -2.78
CA LEU A 281 -11.39 17.00 -3.12
C LEU A 281 -10.86 18.11 -2.18
N SER A 282 -10.27 17.78 -1.03
CA SER A 282 -9.75 18.77 -0.08
C SER A 282 -8.44 19.38 -0.54
N LYS A 283 -8.39 20.71 -0.68
CA LYS A 283 -7.23 21.48 -1.18
C LYS A 283 -6.12 21.74 -0.14
N PHE A 284 -6.05 21.00 0.96
CA PHE A 284 -5.01 21.21 1.97
C PHE A 284 -3.65 20.64 1.52
N GLN A 285 -2.66 21.51 1.60
CA GLN A 285 -1.21 21.36 1.34
C GLN A 285 -0.71 20.11 0.60
N GLU A 286 0.12 20.31 -0.40
CA GLU A 286 0.61 19.29 -1.38
C GLU A 286 1.30 18.06 -0.78
N PHE A 287 1.69 18.09 0.49
CA PHE A 287 2.47 17.03 1.13
C PHE A 287 1.66 16.07 2.03
N PHE A 288 0.37 16.37 2.33
CA PHE A 288 -0.40 15.55 3.26
C PHE A 288 -1.32 14.54 2.58
N MET A 289 -1.41 13.37 3.17
CA MET A 289 -2.40 12.35 2.80
C MET A 289 -3.81 12.81 3.19
N GLY A 290 -4.81 12.51 2.34
CA GLY A 290 -6.22 12.78 2.65
C GLY A 290 -6.70 12.03 3.89
N SER A 291 -7.60 12.64 4.64
CA SER A 291 -8.15 12.05 5.87
C SER A 291 -8.87 10.71 5.62
N VAL A 292 -9.60 10.60 4.50
CA VAL A 292 -10.26 9.33 4.10
C VAL A 292 -9.22 8.26 3.82
N SER A 293 -8.21 8.58 3.01
CA SER A 293 -7.16 7.62 2.63
C SER A 293 -6.39 7.12 3.85
N ASN A 294 -6.01 8.02 4.75
CA ASN A 294 -5.33 7.64 5.99
C ASN A 294 -6.18 6.71 6.87
N GLN A 295 -7.48 7.00 7.02
CA GLN A 295 -8.38 6.16 7.81
C GLN A 295 -8.68 4.81 7.12
N VAL A 296 -8.80 4.75 5.79
CA VAL A 296 -8.95 3.48 5.06
C VAL A 296 -7.73 2.59 5.28
N ILE A 297 -6.52 3.16 5.23
CA ILE A 297 -5.29 2.42 5.52
C ILE A 297 -5.34 1.83 6.94
N GLN A 298 -5.74 2.61 7.93
CA GLN A 298 -5.78 2.12 9.33
C GLN A 298 -6.85 1.05 9.55
N LEU A 299 -8.05 1.24 8.99
CA LEU A 299 -9.19 0.35 9.19
C LEU A 299 -9.12 -0.92 8.34
N GLY A 300 -8.58 -0.82 7.10
CA GLY A 300 -8.54 -1.93 6.13
C GLY A 300 -7.40 -2.92 6.42
N VAL A 301 -7.43 -3.56 7.59
CA VAL A 301 -6.37 -4.49 8.03
C VAL A 301 -6.40 -5.79 7.24
N GLU A 302 -7.58 -6.27 6.93
CA GLU A 302 -7.77 -7.52 6.22
C GLU A 302 -7.41 -7.42 4.73
N GLN A 303 -7.69 -6.28 4.10
CA GLN A 303 -7.47 -6.05 2.67
C GLN A 303 -6.10 -5.43 2.39
N ALA A 304 -5.53 -5.74 1.24
CA ALA A 304 -4.47 -4.90 0.71
C ALA A 304 -5.05 -3.50 0.39
N VAL A 305 -4.30 -2.44 0.70
CA VAL A 305 -4.69 -1.07 0.40
C VAL A 305 -3.63 -0.44 -0.52
N TRP A 306 -4.05 0.01 -1.70
CA TRP A 306 -3.19 0.68 -2.66
C TRP A 306 -3.48 2.17 -2.66
N VAL A 307 -2.48 2.96 -2.36
CA VAL A 307 -2.53 4.42 -2.35
C VAL A 307 -1.85 4.93 -3.59
N VAL A 308 -2.61 5.50 -4.51
CA VAL A 308 -2.11 6.03 -5.78
C VAL A 308 -1.90 7.55 -5.65
N THR A 309 -0.76 8.04 -6.11
CA THR A 309 -0.29 9.43 -5.97
C THR A 309 -0.73 10.32 -7.12
#